data_0de5aa1f9af80b5e587ee41d7d476319
#
_entry.id   0de5aa1f9af80b5e587ee41d7d476319
#
_cell.length_a   1.000
_cell.length_b   1.000
_cell.length_c   1.000
_cell.angle_alpha   90.00
_cell.angle_beta   90.00
_cell.angle_gamma   90.00
#
_symmetry.space_group_name_H-M   'P 1'
#
loop_
_entity.id
_entity.type
_entity.pdbx_description
1 polymer ?
#
loop_
_entity_poly.entity_id
_entity_poly.type
_entity_poly.pdbx_seq_one_letter_code
_entity_poly.pdbx_strand_id
1 'polypeptide(L)'
;MSVEEINGFLIDKFNQHGLKENATQGICPLCSHTRKPKNQKAQCASYDWERGLGTCHNCNTTFQLHTYQRKGASEKVYIRPDEPANFKEVSTNVETWFGTRGISKQTLRDLQVTEGPEFMPQTGKQENTIQFNYFMGDQLINIKYRDGRKNFKLYKGAEKVFYNINSIVGYDTCVIVEGEMDVLALHEAGVPNAISVPNGATLNNNNLDYLDNCIDYFDDKTRIILAVDADEPGQMLQRELVRRLGAEVCYLIDFNGNKDANDFLLEHGASALKNAIHNSRPVPLENVSTLKDVEDELRDFVKNGFKPGYQIGLKNFDKIFSTYTGQFITVTGIPSSGKSDFVDQMVVGYNNNYGWKTAYASPENQPVYLHAHKLMRKHWQDMPNVGDIGNDKWQQVTNHVNDNYFFIDMDKYSLESVLRKGAELVKRKGIKCLVLDPFNKIRDVDAKSDDVNRYTMDYLAKIEAFCKKYDVLTFIVAHPTKMYKGNDGKIEEPTMYNI
;
A
#
# COMPACT_ATOMS: atom_id res chain seq x y z
N MET A 1 16.36 -34.36 -7.08
CA MET A 1 15.60 -33.72 -8.17
C MET A 1 14.20 -33.51 -7.65
N SER A 2 13.79 -32.26 -7.52
CA SER A 2 12.41 -31.93 -7.13
C SER A 2 11.52 -32.28 -8.29
N VAL A 3 10.52 -33.13 -8.06
CA VAL A 3 9.50 -33.48 -9.04
C VAL A 3 8.53 -32.31 -9.10
N GLU A 4 8.50 -31.57 -10.20
CA GLU A 4 7.55 -30.50 -10.41
C GLU A 4 6.23 -31.03 -10.94
N GLU A 5 5.13 -30.60 -10.35
CA GLU A 5 3.80 -30.98 -10.75
C GLU A 5 3.24 -29.93 -11.73
N ILE A 6 2.86 -30.36 -12.94
CA ILE A 6 2.23 -29.50 -13.95
C ILE A 6 0.75 -29.90 -14.06
N ASN A 7 -0.17 -29.06 -13.58
CA ASN A 7 -1.62 -29.33 -13.58
C ASN A 7 -2.00 -30.71 -13.03
N GLY A 8 -1.37 -31.16 -11.95
CA GLY A 8 -1.57 -32.48 -11.36
C GLY A 8 -0.83 -33.62 -12.07
N PHE A 9 0.03 -33.31 -13.02
CA PHE A 9 0.89 -34.30 -13.70
C PHE A 9 2.37 -34.12 -13.31
N LEU A 10 2.98 -35.19 -12.87
CA LEU A 10 4.41 -35.23 -12.62
C LEU A 10 5.20 -35.15 -13.93
N ILE A 11 6.26 -34.34 -13.99
CA ILE A 11 7.13 -34.20 -15.17
C ILE A 11 7.66 -35.56 -15.65
N ASP A 12 7.91 -36.51 -14.75
CA ASP A 12 8.31 -37.86 -15.09
C ASP A 12 7.28 -38.60 -15.96
N LYS A 13 5.98 -38.32 -15.83
CA LYS A 13 4.98 -38.89 -16.71
C LYS A 13 5.03 -38.32 -18.11
N PHE A 14 5.42 -37.08 -18.27
CA PHE A 14 5.71 -36.48 -19.57
C PHE A 14 6.86 -37.18 -20.28
N ASN A 15 7.97 -37.43 -19.58
CA ASN A 15 9.15 -38.13 -20.13
C ASN A 15 8.81 -39.60 -20.50
N GLN A 16 7.99 -40.28 -19.71
CA GLN A 16 7.49 -41.64 -19.99
C GLN A 16 6.65 -41.72 -21.24
N HIS A 17 6.02 -40.63 -21.68
CA HIS A 17 5.17 -40.57 -22.87
C HIS A 17 5.87 -40.01 -24.11
N GLY A 18 7.18 -39.78 -24.08
CA GLY A 18 8.00 -39.32 -25.22
C GLY A 18 7.93 -37.83 -25.51
N LEU A 19 7.66 -36.99 -24.50
CA LEU A 19 7.82 -35.56 -24.57
C LEU A 19 9.32 -35.23 -24.56
N LYS A 20 9.74 -34.43 -25.54
CA LYS A 20 11.07 -33.82 -25.55
C LYS A 20 10.99 -32.39 -25.14
N GLU A 21 11.81 -32.00 -24.19
CA GLU A 21 12.01 -30.59 -23.82
C GLU A 21 12.31 -29.77 -25.08
N ASN A 22 11.68 -28.63 -25.24
CA ASN A 22 11.76 -27.76 -26.43
C ASN A 22 11.10 -28.30 -27.71
N ALA A 23 10.33 -29.38 -27.66
CA ALA A 23 9.49 -29.76 -28.80
C ALA A 23 8.33 -28.79 -29.00
N THR A 24 8.03 -28.43 -30.24
CA THR A 24 6.91 -27.50 -30.56
C THR A 24 5.55 -28.21 -30.59
N GLN A 25 5.53 -29.56 -30.68
CA GLN A 25 4.33 -30.36 -30.67
C GLN A 25 4.51 -31.65 -29.86
N GLY A 26 3.42 -32.13 -29.28
CA GLY A 26 3.44 -33.37 -28.50
C GLY A 26 2.06 -33.84 -28.07
N ILE A 27 2.05 -34.78 -27.13
CA ILE A 27 0.82 -35.32 -26.55
C ILE A 27 0.20 -34.34 -25.56
N CYS A 28 -1.10 -34.43 -25.37
CA CYS A 28 -1.75 -33.65 -24.31
C CYS A 28 -1.73 -34.42 -22.97
N PRO A 29 -1.20 -33.82 -21.90
CA PRO A 29 -1.18 -34.45 -20.59
C PRO A 29 -2.59 -34.68 -20.01
N LEU A 30 -3.57 -33.88 -20.44
CA LEU A 30 -4.93 -33.91 -19.90
C LEU A 30 -5.85 -34.92 -20.61
N CYS A 31 -5.69 -35.18 -21.92
CA CYS A 31 -6.58 -36.06 -22.64
C CYS A 31 -5.92 -37.24 -23.33
N SER A 32 -4.61 -37.26 -23.52
CA SER A 32 -3.98 -38.37 -24.30
C SER A 32 -4.12 -39.71 -23.63
N HIS A 33 -4.03 -39.78 -22.31
CA HIS A 33 -4.14 -41.01 -21.52
C HIS A 33 -5.57 -41.60 -21.48
N THR A 34 -6.59 -40.75 -21.70
CA THR A 34 -8.01 -41.19 -21.71
C THR A 34 -8.50 -41.66 -23.09
N ARG A 35 -7.62 -41.53 -24.13
CA ARG A 35 -7.99 -41.86 -25.51
C ARG A 35 -7.82 -43.38 -25.80
N LYS A 36 -8.39 -43.82 -26.91
CA LYS A 36 -8.19 -45.20 -27.38
C LYS A 36 -6.69 -45.47 -27.53
N PRO A 37 -6.17 -46.66 -27.18
CA PRO A 37 -4.74 -46.96 -27.13
C PRO A 37 -3.95 -46.54 -28.38
N LYS A 38 -4.53 -46.69 -29.56
CA LYS A 38 -3.92 -46.29 -30.85
C LYS A 38 -3.72 -44.79 -31.00
N ASN A 39 -4.44 -43.96 -30.22
CA ASN A 39 -4.42 -42.49 -30.30
C ASN A 39 -3.69 -41.83 -29.10
N GLN A 40 -3.24 -42.60 -28.11
CA GLN A 40 -2.59 -42.04 -26.91
C GLN A 40 -1.26 -41.36 -27.20
N LYS A 41 -0.57 -41.76 -28.27
CA LYS A 41 0.70 -41.21 -28.71
C LYS A 41 0.57 -40.13 -29.80
N ALA A 42 -0.66 -39.74 -30.16
CA ALA A 42 -0.88 -38.72 -31.18
C ALA A 42 -0.47 -37.35 -30.68
N GLN A 43 0.31 -36.63 -31.47
CA GLN A 43 0.76 -35.24 -31.19
C GLN A 43 -0.41 -34.28 -31.41
N CYS A 44 -1.23 -34.11 -30.38
CA CYS A 44 -2.47 -33.31 -30.42
C CYS A 44 -2.35 -31.97 -29.71
N ALA A 45 -1.19 -31.63 -29.19
CA ALA A 45 -0.95 -30.38 -28.51
C ALA A 45 0.28 -29.63 -29.11
N SER A 46 0.16 -28.32 -29.21
CA SER A 46 1.26 -27.42 -29.51
C SER A 46 1.84 -26.88 -28.19
N TYR A 47 3.16 -26.70 -28.13
CA TYR A 47 3.89 -26.25 -26.97
C TYR A 47 4.62 -24.95 -27.26
N ASP A 48 4.49 -24.02 -26.36
CA ASP A 48 5.25 -22.77 -26.29
C ASP A 48 6.04 -22.78 -24.98
N TRP A 49 7.31 -23.21 -25.07
CA TRP A 49 8.20 -23.30 -23.91
C TRP A 49 8.64 -21.95 -23.37
N GLU A 50 8.65 -20.92 -24.23
CA GLU A 50 8.97 -19.57 -23.79
C GLU A 50 7.86 -19.01 -22.89
N ARG A 51 6.61 -19.26 -23.26
CA ARG A 51 5.44 -18.88 -22.46
C ARG A 51 5.09 -19.90 -21.38
N GLY A 52 5.71 -21.05 -21.40
CA GLY A 52 5.39 -22.15 -20.49
C GLY A 52 3.98 -22.72 -20.67
N LEU A 53 3.42 -22.61 -21.88
CA LEU A 53 2.04 -23.00 -22.18
C LEU A 53 1.97 -24.08 -23.26
N GLY A 54 1.08 -25.05 -23.06
CA GLY A 54 0.67 -26.02 -24.07
C GLY A 54 -0.81 -25.86 -24.39
N THR A 55 -1.18 -25.97 -25.68
CA THR A 55 -2.59 -25.92 -26.10
C THR A 55 -2.92 -27.19 -26.86
N CYS A 56 -3.91 -27.92 -26.39
CA CYS A 56 -4.38 -29.13 -27.03
C CYS A 56 -5.50 -28.85 -28.03
N HIS A 57 -5.29 -29.22 -29.30
CA HIS A 57 -6.28 -29.08 -30.36
C HIS A 57 -7.39 -30.15 -30.34
N ASN A 58 -7.24 -31.20 -29.52
CA ASN A 58 -8.24 -32.24 -29.40
C ASN A 58 -9.28 -32.01 -28.28
N CYS A 59 -8.84 -31.53 -27.11
CA CYS A 59 -9.73 -31.19 -26.00
C CYS A 59 -9.92 -29.69 -25.81
N ASN A 60 -9.33 -28.87 -26.66
CA ASN A 60 -9.36 -27.39 -26.62
C ASN A 60 -8.94 -26.80 -25.27
N THR A 61 -8.05 -27.47 -24.55
CA THR A 61 -7.60 -27.02 -23.22
C THR A 61 -6.16 -26.51 -23.30
N THR A 62 -5.91 -25.40 -22.65
CA THR A 62 -4.55 -24.89 -22.43
C THR A 62 -4.07 -25.36 -21.06
N PHE A 63 -2.80 -25.76 -20.97
CA PHE A 63 -2.16 -26.25 -19.75
C PHE A 63 -0.75 -25.67 -19.63
N GLN A 64 -0.22 -25.64 -18.40
CA GLN A 64 1.13 -25.16 -18.14
C GLN A 64 2.17 -26.27 -18.42
N LEU A 65 3.28 -25.89 -19.06
CA LEU A 65 4.41 -26.79 -19.35
C LEU A 65 5.48 -26.77 -18.25
N HIS A 66 5.54 -25.67 -17.49
CA HIS A 66 6.37 -25.54 -16.30
C HIS A 66 5.70 -24.59 -15.31
N THR A 67 5.94 -24.80 -14.03
CA THR A 67 5.55 -23.84 -13.00
C THR A 67 6.25 -22.51 -13.30
N TYR A 68 5.45 -21.48 -13.47
CA TYR A 68 5.97 -20.13 -13.57
C TYR A 68 6.62 -19.82 -12.21
N GLN A 69 7.93 -20.00 -12.11
CA GLN A 69 8.65 -19.41 -10.98
C GLN A 69 8.42 -17.92 -11.12
N ARG A 70 7.64 -17.33 -10.21
CA ARG A 70 7.70 -15.90 -10.00
C ARG A 70 9.18 -15.56 -9.87
N LYS A 71 9.79 -14.99 -10.90
CA LYS A 71 10.96 -14.14 -10.70
C LYS A 71 10.44 -13.13 -9.70
N GLY A 72 10.92 -13.18 -8.47
CA GLY A 72 10.44 -12.35 -7.40
C GLY A 72 10.23 -10.96 -7.94
N ALA A 73 9.19 -10.26 -7.50
CA ALA A 73 8.97 -8.86 -7.86
C ALA A 73 10.34 -8.23 -7.86
N SER A 74 10.77 -7.64 -8.98
CA SER A 74 12.12 -7.10 -9.09
C SER A 74 12.28 -6.19 -7.89
N GLU A 75 13.14 -6.59 -6.94
CA GLU A 75 13.41 -5.76 -5.78
C GLU A 75 13.73 -4.38 -6.32
N LYS A 76 13.04 -3.36 -5.83
CA LYS A 76 13.35 -1.98 -6.21
C LYS A 76 14.82 -1.79 -5.96
N VAL A 77 15.61 -1.64 -7.02
CA VAL A 77 17.04 -1.38 -6.89
C VAL A 77 17.20 0.06 -6.48
N TYR A 78 17.48 0.27 -5.20
CA TYR A 78 17.77 1.60 -4.69
C TYR A 78 19.24 1.95 -4.92
N ILE A 79 19.48 3.23 -5.23
CA ILE A 79 20.84 3.77 -5.31
C ILE A 79 21.25 4.15 -3.90
N ARG A 80 22.37 3.62 -3.44
CA ARG A 80 22.95 4.01 -2.14
C ARG A 80 23.85 5.22 -2.32
N PRO A 81 23.76 6.24 -1.43
CA PRO A 81 24.76 7.28 -1.41
C PRO A 81 26.14 6.70 -1.12
N ASP A 82 27.17 7.23 -1.77
CA ASP A 82 28.53 6.94 -1.35
C ASP A 82 28.71 7.49 0.07
N GLU A 83 29.38 6.73 0.95
CA GLU A 83 29.72 7.26 2.25
C GLU A 83 30.53 8.53 2.04
N PRO A 84 30.17 9.66 2.70
CA PRO A 84 30.97 10.86 2.61
C PRO A 84 32.38 10.51 3.07
N ALA A 85 33.36 10.61 2.19
CA ALA A 85 34.75 10.22 2.43
C ALA A 85 35.39 10.92 3.65
N ASN A 86 34.69 11.91 4.20
CA ASN A 86 34.98 12.57 5.48
C ASN A 86 33.65 13.08 6.02
N PHE A 87 33.15 12.50 7.12
CA PHE A 87 32.20 13.19 7.98
C PHE A 87 32.87 14.45 8.53
N LYS A 88 32.90 15.50 7.74
CA LYS A 88 33.43 16.79 8.19
C LYS A 88 32.45 17.35 9.19
N GLU A 89 32.96 17.71 10.37
CA GLU A 89 32.22 18.55 11.30
C GLU A 89 31.68 19.77 10.54
N VAL A 90 30.47 20.18 10.87
CA VAL A 90 29.86 21.37 10.30
C VAL A 90 30.73 22.60 10.57
N SER A 91 30.74 23.55 9.66
CA SER A 91 31.48 24.82 9.84
C SER A 91 30.92 25.61 11.01
N THR A 92 31.77 26.52 11.57
CA THR A 92 31.36 27.40 12.64
C THR A 92 30.11 28.22 12.30
N ASN A 93 29.91 28.59 11.04
CA ASN A 93 28.73 29.34 10.61
C ASN A 93 27.46 28.45 10.72
N VAL A 94 27.53 27.20 10.30
CA VAL A 94 26.41 26.25 10.42
C VAL A 94 26.17 25.90 11.88
N GLU A 95 27.24 25.71 12.69
CA GLU A 95 27.13 25.45 14.12
C GLU A 95 26.44 26.64 14.83
N THR A 96 26.84 27.89 14.51
CA THR A 96 26.21 29.11 15.06
C THR A 96 24.72 29.17 14.68
N TRP A 97 24.40 28.84 13.42
CA TRP A 97 23.00 28.80 12.97
C TRP A 97 22.15 27.77 13.75
N PHE A 98 22.66 26.56 13.98
CA PHE A 98 21.99 25.58 14.82
C PHE A 98 21.87 26.06 16.28
N GLY A 99 22.87 26.78 16.80
CA GLY A 99 22.81 27.39 18.11
C GLY A 99 21.65 28.39 18.28
N THR A 100 21.30 29.14 17.20
CA THR A 100 20.11 30.01 17.22
C THR A 100 18.79 29.20 17.26
N ARG A 101 18.84 27.91 16.98
CA ARG A 101 17.73 26.95 17.05
C ARG A 101 17.73 26.11 18.33
N GLY A 102 18.60 26.48 19.30
CA GLY A 102 18.75 25.76 20.55
C GLY A 102 19.42 24.38 20.43
N ILE A 103 20.13 24.12 19.32
CA ILE A 103 20.77 22.83 19.04
C ILE A 103 22.28 22.97 19.27
N SER A 104 22.83 22.09 20.11
CA SER A 104 24.26 22.09 20.45
C SER A 104 25.10 21.37 19.39
N LYS A 105 26.41 21.66 19.38
CA LYS A 105 27.39 20.94 18.56
C LYS A 105 27.43 19.45 18.87
N GLN A 106 27.19 19.07 20.12
CA GLN A 106 27.18 17.66 20.52
C GLN A 106 26.03 16.93 19.84
N THR A 107 24.82 17.49 19.82
CA THR A 107 23.66 16.94 19.12
C THR A 107 23.92 16.74 17.62
N LEU A 108 24.62 17.71 16.98
CA LEU A 108 24.97 17.55 15.55
C LEU A 108 25.95 16.40 15.30
N ARG A 109 26.89 16.17 16.23
CA ARG A 109 27.81 15.02 16.15
C ARG A 109 27.09 13.71 16.39
N ASP A 110 26.28 13.64 17.42
CA ASP A 110 25.55 12.40 17.81
C ASP A 110 24.60 11.93 16.70
N LEU A 111 23.97 12.89 16.02
CA LEU A 111 23.05 12.61 14.90
C LEU A 111 23.74 12.70 13.52
N GLN A 112 25.08 12.76 13.49
CA GLN A 112 25.90 12.70 12.28
C GLN A 112 25.48 13.70 11.21
N VAL A 113 25.11 14.93 11.61
CA VAL A 113 24.82 16.01 10.67
C VAL A 113 26.13 16.50 10.05
N THR A 114 26.18 16.57 8.72
CA THR A 114 27.37 16.98 7.96
C THR A 114 27.08 18.21 7.11
N GLU A 115 28.12 18.76 6.50
CA GLU A 115 28.04 19.91 5.61
C GLU A 115 28.88 19.66 4.36
N GLY A 116 28.38 20.08 3.21
CA GLY A 116 29.12 19.94 1.97
C GLY A 116 28.40 20.52 0.74
N PRO A 117 29.14 20.68 -0.37
CA PRO A 117 28.58 21.19 -1.60
C PRO A 117 27.68 20.14 -2.26
N GLU A 118 26.50 20.60 -2.69
CA GLU A 118 25.56 19.74 -3.42
C GLU A 118 24.80 20.56 -4.49
N PHE A 119 24.51 19.94 -5.63
CA PHE A 119 23.72 20.57 -6.69
C PHE A 119 22.25 20.66 -6.26
N MET A 120 21.73 21.89 -6.17
CA MET A 120 20.34 22.14 -5.80
C MET A 120 19.52 22.51 -7.03
N PRO A 121 18.55 21.68 -7.47
CA PRO A 121 17.74 21.93 -8.66
C PRO A 121 16.97 23.25 -8.62
N GLN A 122 16.56 23.69 -7.43
CA GLN A 122 15.78 24.91 -7.23
C GLN A 122 16.60 26.18 -7.53
N THR A 123 17.91 26.13 -7.33
CA THR A 123 18.82 27.25 -7.63
C THR A 123 19.61 27.05 -8.93
N GLY A 124 19.64 25.83 -9.46
CA GLY A 124 20.40 25.44 -10.65
C GLY A 124 21.93 25.49 -10.43
N LYS A 125 22.41 25.47 -9.19
CA LYS A 125 23.84 25.63 -8.81
C LYS A 125 24.24 24.63 -7.76
N GLN A 126 25.56 24.46 -7.60
CA GLN A 126 26.12 23.87 -6.39
C GLN A 126 26.00 24.89 -5.24
N GLU A 127 25.36 24.46 -4.17
CA GLU A 127 25.21 25.22 -2.92
C GLU A 127 25.90 24.47 -1.80
N ASN A 128 26.37 25.20 -0.79
CA ASN A 128 26.79 24.56 0.44
C ASN A 128 25.54 24.14 1.22
N THR A 129 25.44 22.88 1.55
CA THR A 129 24.22 22.29 2.14
C THR A 129 24.50 21.66 3.48
N ILE A 130 23.55 21.76 4.40
CA ILE A 130 23.43 20.90 5.56
C ILE A 130 22.93 19.55 5.07
N GLN A 131 23.56 18.47 5.52
CA GLN A 131 23.28 17.11 5.12
C GLN A 131 22.80 16.32 6.33
N PHE A 132 21.54 15.88 6.29
CA PHE A 132 20.98 14.94 7.23
C PHE A 132 21.19 13.54 6.69
N ASN A 133 21.97 12.72 7.38
CA ASN A 133 22.36 11.40 6.94
C ASN A 133 21.42 10.34 7.55
N TYR A 134 20.80 9.53 6.71
CA TYR A 134 19.82 8.52 7.10
C TYR A 134 20.50 7.15 7.11
N PHE A 135 20.60 6.55 8.27
CA PHE A 135 21.19 5.24 8.46
C PHE A 135 20.16 4.18 8.81
N MET A 136 20.38 2.95 8.36
CA MET A 136 19.69 1.76 8.80
C MET A 136 20.75 0.69 9.13
N GLY A 137 20.84 0.32 10.41
CA GLY A 137 22.05 -0.32 10.92
C GLY A 137 23.26 0.58 10.71
N ASP A 138 24.34 0.03 10.16
CA ASP A 138 25.57 0.78 9.89
C ASP A 138 25.61 1.35 8.44
N GLN A 139 24.57 1.14 7.64
CA GLN A 139 24.53 1.56 6.24
C GLN A 139 23.90 2.93 6.06
N LEU A 140 24.57 3.80 5.29
CA LEU A 140 24.01 5.05 4.81
C LEU A 140 23.00 4.75 3.70
N ILE A 141 21.71 5.04 3.97
CA ILE A 141 20.61 4.70 3.09
C ILE A 141 20.21 5.87 2.21
N ASN A 142 20.18 7.08 2.78
CA ASN A 142 19.75 8.29 2.09
C ASN A 142 20.44 9.52 2.70
N ILE A 143 20.42 10.62 1.98
CA ILE A 143 20.86 11.93 2.47
C ILE A 143 19.80 12.96 2.10
N LYS A 144 19.38 13.77 3.07
CA LYS A 144 18.56 14.95 2.81
C LYS A 144 19.41 16.20 2.89
N TYR A 145 19.43 16.94 1.81
CA TYR A 145 20.19 18.18 1.65
C TYR A 145 19.30 19.37 1.91
N ARG A 146 19.83 20.36 2.63
CA ARG A 146 19.17 21.65 2.91
C ARG A 146 20.12 22.78 2.62
N ASP A 147 19.77 23.67 1.68
CA ASP A 147 20.55 24.88 1.42
C ASP A 147 20.19 26.05 2.36
N GLY A 148 20.92 27.13 2.27
CA GLY A 148 20.70 28.34 3.06
C GLY A 148 19.37 29.05 2.80
N ARG A 149 18.67 28.75 1.69
CA ARG A 149 17.36 29.30 1.29
C ARG A 149 16.19 28.41 1.70
N LYS A 150 16.46 27.36 2.49
CA LYS A 150 15.44 26.38 2.91
C LYS A 150 14.89 25.55 1.75
N ASN A 151 15.66 25.32 0.68
CA ASN A 151 15.34 24.31 -0.32
C ASN A 151 15.84 22.96 0.16
N PHE A 152 15.06 21.91 -0.17
CA PHE A 152 15.36 20.54 0.21
C PHE A 152 15.42 19.63 -1.01
N LYS A 153 16.27 18.62 -0.93
CA LYS A 153 16.24 17.48 -1.85
C LYS A 153 16.73 16.22 -1.13
N LEU A 154 16.22 15.06 -1.52
CA LEU A 154 16.76 13.76 -1.15
C LEU A 154 17.77 13.28 -2.18
N TYR A 155 18.64 12.38 -1.81
CA TYR A 155 19.56 11.72 -2.75
C TYR A 155 18.73 10.96 -3.80
N LYS A 156 19.05 11.19 -5.08
CA LYS A 156 18.25 10.69 -6.20
C LYS A 156 18.27 9.17 -6.28
N GLY A 157 17.09 8.55 -6.25
CA GLY A 157 16.94 7.09 -6.37
C GLY A 157 17.25 6.32 -5.10
N ALA A 158 17.52 6.99 -3.97
CA ALA A 158 17.72 6.35 -2.69
C ALA A 158 16.40 5.88 -2.06
N GLU A 159 16.51 4.85 -1.23
CA GLU A 159 15.40 4.34 -0.44
C GLU A 159 14.93 5.40 0.56
N LYS A 160 13.63 5.52 0.72
CA LYS A 160 13.05 6.40 1.75
C LYS A 160 12.89 5.60 3.03
N VAL A 161 13.47 6.10 4.10
CA VAL A 161 13.35 5.56 5.44
C VAL A 161 13.14 6.73 6.42
N PHE A 162 12.76 6.45 7.66
CA PHE A 162 12.75 7.50 8.68
C PHE A 162 14.18 7.98 9.00
N TYR A 163 14.33 9.28 9.22
CA TYR A 163 15.56 9.83 9.79
C TYR A 163 15.74 9.31 11.22
N ASN A 164 16.95 8.94 11.56
CA ASN A 164 17.33 8.44 12.87
C ASN A 164 16.62 7.14 13.29
N ILE A 165 16.21 6.28 12.33
CA ILE A 165 15.43 5.06 12.60
C ILE A 165 16.12 4.11 13.59
N ASN A 166 17.44 4.04 13.60
CA ASN A 166 18.19 3.20 14.52
C ASN A 166 17.96 3.55 16.00
N SER A 167 17.59 4.80 16.29
CA SER A 167 17.42 5.30 17.66
C SER A 167 16.26 4.66 18.42
N ILE A 168 15.32 4.04 17.70
CA ILE A 168 14.16 3.38 18.34
C ILE A 168 14.38 1.89 18.61
N VAL A 169 15.52 1.34 18.16
CA VAL A 169 15.87 -0.06 18.42
C VAL A 169 16.16 -0.26 19.92
N GLY A 170 15.51 -1.26 20.52
CA GLY A 170 15.64 -1.55 21.94
C GLY A 170 14.81 -0.66 22.88
N TYR A 171 14.03 0.27 22.34
CA TYR A 171 13.03 1.02 23.11
C TYR A 171 11.62 0.50 22.75
N ASP A 172 10.77 0.38 23.76
CA ASP A 172 9.33 0.09 23.59
C ASP A 172 8.49 1.33 23.23
N THR A 173 9.14 2.51 23.24
CA THR A 173 8.54 3.82 22.98
C THR A 173 9.31 4.52 21.88
N CYS A 174 8.64 5.25 20.99
CA CYS A 174 9.26 6.14 20.03
C CYS A 174 8.45 7.43 19.83
N VAL A 175 9.11 8.47 19.30
CA VAL A 175 8.48 9.73 18.92
C VAL A 175 8.63 9.94 17.43
N ILE A 176 7.53 10.20 16.72
CA ILE A 176 7.52 10.51 15.29
C ILE A 176 7.23 11.99 15.10
N VAL A 177 8.11 12.69 14.39
CA VAL A 177 8.00 14.13 14.05
C VAL A 177 8.05 14.32 12.52
N GLU A 178 7.79 15.54 12.04
CA GLU A 178 7.80 15.83 10.59
C GLU A 178 9.17 16.19 10.04
N GLY A 179 10.03 16.80 10.84
CA GLY A 179 11.30 17.35 10.38
C GLY A 179 12.52 16.86 11.16
N GLU A 180 13.68 16.86 10.49
CA GLU A 180 14.95 16.51 11.11
C GLU A 180 15.30 17.48 12.23
N MET A 181 14.89 18.76 12.11
CA MET A 181 15.10 19.78 13.15
C MET A 181 14.39 19.42 14.45
N ASP A 182 13.22 18.81 14.38
CA ASP A 182 12.46 18.38 15.54
C ASP A 182 13.11 17.17 16.22
N VAL A 183 13.70 16.26 15.44
CA VAL A 183 14.52 15.17 15.98
C VAL A 183 15.72 15.73 16.75
N LEU A 184 16.42 16.73 16.18
CA LEU A 184 17.53 17.41 16.85
C LEU A 184 17.06 18.09 18.14
N ALA A 185 15.91 18.77 18.13
CA ALA A 185 15.33 19.42 19.28
C ALA A 185 14.96 18.44 20.41
N LEU A 186 14.39 17.30 20.05
CA LEU A 186 14.06 16.23 20.99
C LEU A 186 15.31 15.57 21.57
N HIS A 187 16.34 15.33 20.75
CA HIS A 187 17.63 14.83 21.22
C HIS A 187 18.26 15.80 22.22
N GLU A 188 18.25 17.10 21.93
CA GLU A 188 18.72 18.15 22.84
C GLU A 188 17.96 18.19 24.17
N ALA A 189 16.66 17.86 24.13
CA ALA A 189 15.81 17.71 25.30
C ALA A 189 16.02 16.38 26.07
N GLY A 190 16.91 15.51 25.62
CA GLY A 190 17.17 14.19 26.23
C GLY A 190 16.07 13.16 25.92
N VAL A 191 15.50 13.23 24.71
CA VAL A 191 14.58 12.25 24.13
C VAL A 191 15.27 11.66 22.89
N PRO A 192 16.12 10.65 23.04
CA PRO A 192 16.97 10.13 21.95
C PRO A 192 16.21 9.29 20.92
N ASN A 193 15.08 8.68 21.31
CA ASN A 193 14.26 7.76 20.50
C ASN A 193 13.23 8.50 19.62
N ALA A 194 13.66 9.60 19.02
CA ALA A 194 12.87 10.41 18.09
C ALA A 194 13.31 10.17 16.65
N ILE A 195 12.34 10.06 15.74
CA ILE A 195 12.53 9.85 14.31
C ILE A 195 11.68 10.82 13.51
N SER A 196 12.09 11.17 12.28
CA SER A 196 11.26 12.03 11.42
C SER A 196 10.96 11.41 10.07
N VAL A 197 9.85 11.85 9.47
CA VAL A 197 9.48 11.49 8.10
C VAL A 197 10.40 12.23 7.11
N PRO A 198 10.81 11.58 5.99
CA PRO A 198 11.81 12.15 5.08
C PRO A 198 11.28 13.33 4.24
N ASN A 199 9.99 13.37 3.94
CA ASN A 199 9.41 14.33 3.00
C ASN A 199 8.47 15.36 3.65
N GLY A 200 8.28 15.32 4.98
CA GLY A 200 7.23 16.08 5.65
C GLY A 200 5.83 15.61 5.26
N ALA A 201 4.80 16.24 5.84
CA ALA A 201 3.41 16.00 5.51
C ALA A 201 3.00 16.73 4.23
N THR A 202 2.15 16.11 3.40
CA THR A 202 1.56 16.72 2.20
C THR A 202 0.09 16.33 2.06
N LEU A 203 -0.75 17.28 1.60
CA LEU A 203 -2.20 17.10 1.49
C LEU A 203 -2.65 15.95 0.56
N ASN A 204 -1.80 15.56 -0.40
CA ASN A 204 -2.16 14.59 -1.46
C ASN A 204 -1.34 13.30 -1.42
N ASN A 205 -0.48 13.10 -0.44
CA ASN A 205 0.42 11.95 -0.42
C ASN A 205 0.09 10.98 0.72
N ASN A 206 -0.81 10.06 0.47
CA ASN A 206 -1.10 8.93 1.38
C ASN A 206 -0.05 7.80 1.27
N ASN A 207 0.98 8.00 0.45
CA ASN A 207 2.00 6.98 0.18
C ASN A 207 3.16 7.15 1.14
N LEU A 208 3.10 6.45 2.29
CA LEU A 208 4.16 6.44 3.29
C LEU A 208 5.18 5.33 2.96
N ASP A 209 5.86 5.42 1.79
CA ASP A 209 6.87 4.42 1.36
C ASP A 209 7.93 4.18 2.45
N TYR A 210 8.33 5.23 3.17
CA TYR A 210 9.28 5.15 4.27
C TYR A 210 8.74 4.33 5.46
N LEU A 211 7.43 4.36 5.71
CA LEU A 211 6.81 3.49 6.72
C LEU A 211 6.72 2.05 6.22
N ASP A 212 6.40 1.84 4.92
CA ASP A 212 6.42 0.51 4.31
C ASP A 212 7.78 -0.17 4.47
N ASN A 213 8.87 0.61 4.28
CA ASN A 213 10.25 0.13 4.36
C ASN A 213 10.75 -0.09 5.81
N CYS A 214 10.11 0.55 6.79
CA CYS A 214 10.51 0.53 8.19
C CYS A 214 9.49 -0.12 9.12
N ILE A 215 8.43 -0.74 8.60
CA ILE A 215 7.28 -1.19 9.42
C ILE A 215 7.69 -2.16 10.53
N ASP A 216 8.67 -3.03 10.28
CA ASP A 216 9.13 -4.04 11.23
C ASP A 216 9.81 -3.43 12.48
N TYR A 217 10.28 -2.18 12.39
CA TYR A 217 10.81 -1.43 13.55
C TYR A 217 9.75 -1.02 14.59
N PHE A 218 8.47 -1.14 14.21
CA PHE A 218 7.35 -0.76 15.06
C PHE A 218 6.65 -1.96 15.70
N ASP A 219 7.02 -3.19 15.34
CA ASP A 219 6.34 -4.41 15.81
C ASP A 219 6.41 -4.60 17.34
N ASP A 220 7.47 -4.10 18.01
CA ASP A 220 7.68 -4.20 19.46
C ASP A 220 7.28 -2.93 20.23
N LYS A 221 6.73 -1.90 19.55
CA LYS A 221 6.39 -0.63 20.20
C LYS A 221 5.06 -0.71 20.92
N THR A 222 5.08 -0.35 22.20
CA THR A 222 3.88 -0.24 23.03
C THR A 222 3.36 1.20 23.14
N ARG A 223 4.22 2.19 22.79
CA ARG A 223 3.86 3.61 22.82
C ARG A 223 4.54 4.37 21.71
N ILE A 224 3.77 4.88 20.75
CA ILE A 224 4.23 5.68 19.62
C ILE A 224 3.64 7.08 19.74
N ILE A 225 4.48 8.05 20.04
CA ILE A 225 4.06 9.44 20.26
C ILE A 225 4.15 10.18 18.93
N LEU A 226 3.01 10.67 18.45
CA LEU A 226 2.90 11.43 17.22
C LEU A 226 3.00 12.91 17.56
N ALA A 227 4.18 13.48 17.29
CA ALA A 227 4.54 14.87 17.55
C ALA A 227 4.69 15.64 16.22
N VAL A 228 3.70 15.50 15.36
CA VAL A 228 3.64 16.13 14.03
C VAL A 228 3.14 17.57 14.11
N ASP A 229 3.34 18.35 13.05
CA ASP A 229 2.94 19.76 12.99
C ASP A 229 1.43 19.92 13.23
N ALA A 230 1.02 21.02 13.85
CA ALA A 230 -0.39 21.29 14.14
C ALA A 230 -1.21 21.75 12.92
N ASP A 231 -0.60 21.86 11.74
CA ASP A 231 -1.25 22.27 10.50
C ASP A 231 -2.06 21.14 9.83
N GLU A 232 -2.83 21.46 8.79
CA GLU A 232 -3.69 20.50 8.11
C GLU A 232 -2.90 19.29 7.51
N PRO A 233 -1.75 19.48 6.83
CA PRO A 233 -0.91 18.37 6.40
C PRO A 233 -0.46 17.45 7.54
N GLY A 234 -0.03 18.03 8.68
CA GLY A 234 0.39 17.27 9.85
C GLY A 234 -0.75 16.44 10.46
N GLN A 235 -1.94 17.00 10.54
CA GLN A 235 -3.13 16.25 10.99
C GLN A 235 -3.48 15.08 10.05
N MET A 236 -3.32 15.25 8.72
CA MET A 236 -3.52 14.16 7.78
C MET A 236 -2.48 13.04 7.96
N LEU A 237 -1.21 13.42 8.14
CA LEU A 237 -0.14 12.49 8.44
C LEU A 237 -0.43 11.73 9.75
N GLN A 238 -0.85 12.42 10.79
CA GLN A 238 -1.23 11.84 12.08
C GLN A 238 -2.31 10.77 11.92
N ARG A 239 -3.40 11.09 11.22
CA ARG A 239 -4.51 10.13 10.96
C ARG A 239 -4.00 8.89 10.23
N GLU A 240 -3.16 9.06 9.21
CA GLU A 240 -2.62 7.93 8.44
C GLU A 240 -1.66 7.08 9.27
N LEU A 241 -0.81 7.68 10.11
CA LEU A 241 0.06 6.96 11.04
C LEU A 241 -0.76 6.17 12.06
N VAL A 242 -1.80 6.77 12.68
CA VAL A 242 -2.72 6.07 13.59
C VAL A 242 -3.40 4.90 12.89
N ARG A 243 -3.89 5.11 11.67
CA ARG A 243 -4.55 4.04 10.88
C ARG A 243 -3.64 2.86 10.62
N ARG A 244 -2.36 3.10 10.38
CA ARG A 244 -1.39 2.07 9.99
C ARG A 244 -0.68 1.43 11.16
N LEU A 245 -0.37 2.19 12.20
CA LEU A 245 0.34 1.70 13.40
C LEU A 245 -0.62 1.14 14.45
N GLY A 246 -1.86 1.62 14.48
CA GLY A 246 -2.90 1.24 15.44
C GLY A 246 -3.13 2.31 16.50
N ALA A 247 -4.41 2.63 16.75
CA ALA A 247 -4.78 3.65 17.73
C ALA A 247 -4.38 3.25 19.16
N GLU A 248 -4.33 1.95 19.43
CA GLU A 248 -4.01 1.36 20.74
C GLU A 248 -2.59 1.64 21.22
N VAL A 249 -1.65 1.89 20.31
CA VAL A 249 -0.25 2.21 20.63
C VAL A 249 0.12 3.67 20.36
N CYS A 250 -0.77 4.43 19.72
CA CYS A 250 -0.51 5.82 19.35
C CYS A 250 -0.93 6.80 20.43
N TYR A 251 -0.09 7.81 20.64
CA TYR A 251 -0.29 8.90 21.60
C TYR A 251 -0.11 10.24 20.90
N LEU A 252 -0.87 11.24 21.32
CA LEU A 252 -0.84 12.60 20.77
C LEU A 252 -0.21 13.55 21.77
N ILE A 253 0.52 14.51 21.23
CA ILE A 253 1.09 15.61 22.01
C ILE A 253 0.37 16.92 21.70
N ASP A 254 0.30 17.80 22.70
CA ASP A 254 -0.14 19.17 22.55
C ASP A 254 1.07 20.11 22.79
N PHE A 255 1.46 20.84 21.78
CA PHE A 255 2.52 21.83 21.86
C PHE A 255 2.03 23.22 22.35
N ASN A 256 0.81 23.29 22.93
CA ASN A 256 0.25 24.51 23.51
C ASN A 256 0.27 25.73 22.57
N GLY A 257 0.01 25.49 21.27
CA GLY A 257 -0.03 26.53 20.25
C GLY A 257 1.30 26.76 19.51
N ASN A 258 2.38 26.10 19.92
CA ASN A 258 3.61 26.10 19.12
C ASN A 258 3.44 25.20 17.90
N LYS A 259 4.12 25.54 16.82
CA LYS A 259 3.97 24.84 15.56
C LYS A 259 4.56 23.41 15.62
N ASP A 260 5.77 23.30 16.15
CA ASP A 260 6.58 22.09 16.14
C ASP A 260 7.45 21.95 17.40
N ALA A 261 8.19 20.85 17.51
CA ALA A 261 9.03 20.58 18.68
C ALA A 261 10.21 21.56 18.81
N ASN A 262 10.76 22.06 17.69
CA ASN A 262 11.87 23.02 17.76
C ASN A 262 11.38 24.38 18.25
N ASP A 263 10.24 24.87 17.80
CA ASP A 263 9.67 26.13 18.29
C ASP A 263 9.32 26.02 19.79
N PHE A 264 8.77 24.86 20.22
CA PHE A 264 8.50 24.60 21.64
C PHE A 264 9.77 24.57 22.49
N LEU A 265 10.87 23.95 21.99
CA LEU A 265 12.17 23.96 22.67
C LEU A 265 12.69 25.39 22.89
N LEU A 266 12.59 26.23 21.88
CA LEU A 266 13.08 27.64 21.96
C LEU A 266 12.28 28.47 22.95
N GLU A 267 10.96 28.27 23.01
CA GLU A 267 10.11 29.08 23.90
C GLU A 267 10.10 28.57 25.34
N HIS A 268 10.11 27.26 25.56
CA HIS A 268 9.87 26.67 26.87
C HIS A 268 11.05 25.87 27.44
N GLY A 269 12.07 25.60 26.62
CA GLY A 269 13.30 24.92 27.03
C GLY A 269 13.16 23.37 27.04
N ALA A 270 14.33 22.73 27.18
CA ALA A 270 14.49 21.28 27.04
C ALA A 270 13.66 20.47 28.06
N SER A 271 13.63 20.91 29.32
CA SER A 271 12.87 20.21 30.37
C SER A 271 11.37 20.25 30.12
N ALA A 272 10.84 21.35 29.60
CA ALA A 272 9.43 21.48 29.26
C ALA A 272 9.05 20.58 28.07
N LEU A 273 9.90 20.52 27.02
CA LEU A 273 9.70 19.66 25.87
C LEU A 273 9.70 18.18 26.28
N LYS A 274 10.67 17.75 27.09
CA LYS A 274 10.69 16.38 27.63
C LYS A 274 9.44 16.03 28.43
N ASN A 275 8.96 16.96 29.27
CA ASN A 275 7.74 16.77 30.02
C ASN A 275 6.49 16.70 29.13
N ALA A 276 6.43 17.50 28.05
CA ALA A 276 5.34 17.46 27.08
C ALA A 276 5.26 16.07 26.39
N ILE A 277 6.40 15.51 25.97
CA ILE A 277 6.49 14.15 25.44
C ILE A 277 5.99 13.11 26.45
N HIS A 278 6.45 13.21 27.72
CA HIS A 278 6.04 12.28 28.78
C HIS A 278 4.52 12.31 29.04
N ASN A 279 3.92 13.51 28.99
CA ASN A 279 2.51 13.76 29.26
C ASN A 279 1.62 13.59 28.01
N SER A 280 2.14 13.03 26.90
CA SER A 280 1.33 12.73 25.73
C SER A 280 0.14 11.85 26.08
N ARG A 281 -1.01 12.08 25.42
CA ARG A 281 -2.29 11.43 25.70
C ARG A 281 -2.55 10.33 24.67
N PRO A 282 -3.16 9.20 25.05
CA PRO A 282 -3.56 8.19 24.07
C PRO A 282 -4.53 8.80 23.05
N VAL A 283 -4.49 8.27 21.83
CA VAL A 283 -5.53 8.58 20.84
C VAL A 283 -6.91 8.32 21.46
N PRO A 284 -7.92 9.17 21.23
CA PRO A 284 -9.27 8.95 21.76
C PRO A 284 -9.80 7.54 21.48
N LEU A 285 -10.61 7.03 22.40
CA LEU A 285 -11.18 5.67 22.30
C LEU A 285 -11.84 5.44 20.93
N GLU A 286 -11.52 4.33 20.29
CA GLU A 286 -12.21 3.94 19.05
C GLU A 286 -13.72 3.92 19.25
N ASN A 287 -14.45 4.49 18.30
CA ASN A 287 -15.92 4.55 18.28
C ASN A 287 -16.58 5.36 19.39
N VAL A 288 -15.84 6.15 20.15
CA VAL A 288 -16.40 7.10 21.12
C VAL A 288 -15.94 8.50 20.74
N SER A 289 -16.84 9.32 20.26
CA SER A 289 -16.59 10.74 19.96
C SER A 289 -17.43 11.62 20.85
N THR A 290 -16.84 12.63 21.43
CA THR A 290 -17.55 13.74 22.06
C THR A 290 -17.74 14.86 21.05
N LEU A 291 -18.66 15.80 21.34
CA LEU A 291 -18.82 16.96 20.48
C LEU A 291 -17.51 17.77 20.33
N LYS A 292 -16.70 17.80 21.38
CA LYS A 292 -15.39 18.48 21.36
C LYS A 292 -14.43 17.84 20.36
N ASP A 293 -14.49 16.53 20.18
CA ASP A 293 -13.61 15.79 19.26
C ASP A 293 -13.96 16.05 17.79
N VAL A 294 -15.19 16.48 17.50
CA VAL A 294 -15.72 16.74 16.15
C VAL A 294 -16.16 18.19 15.94
N GLU A 295 -15.77 19.10 16.85
CA GLU A 295 -16.24 20.49 16.82
C GLU A 295 -15.77 21.21 15.55
N ASP A 296 -14.54 20.98 15.12
CA ASP A 296 -13.98 21.62 13.93
C ASP A 296 -14.66 21.11 12.65
N GLU A 297 -14.90 19.79 12.56
CA GLU A 297 -15.67 19.19 11.47
C GLU A 297 -17.11 19.73 11.45
N LEU A 298 -17.73 19.88 12.60
CA LEU A 298 -19.07 20.47 12.70
C LEU A 298 -19.08 21.93 12.25
N ARG A 299 -18.09 22.73 12.65
CA ARG A 299 -17.95 24.13 12.21
C ARG A 299 -17.78 24.22 10.70
N ASP A 300 -16.91 23.36 10.13
CA ASP A 300 -16.68 23.29 8.69
C ASP A 300 -17.98 22.89 7.95
N PHE A 301 -18.68 21.87 8.46
CA PHE A 301 -19.97 21.44 7.92
C PHE A 301 -21.04 22.57 7.95
N VAL A 302 -21.17 23.27 9.06
CA VAL A 302 -22.14 24.39 9.18
C VAL A 302 -21.79 25.52 8.21
N LYS A 303 -20.50 25.77 7.96
CA LYS A 303 -20.03 26.85 7.08
C LYS A 303 -20.10 26.48 5.59
N ASN A 304 -19.71 25.28 5.24
CA ASN A 304 -19.42 24.87 3.86
C ASN A 304 -20.35 23.75 3.35
N GLY A 305 -21.19 23.16 4.20
CA GLY A 305 -22.02 22.01 3.87
C GLY A 305 -21.22 20.69 3.82
N PHE A 306 -21.81 19.66 3.22
CA PHE A 306 -21.14 18.36 3.06
C PHE A 306 -19.92 18.47 2.14
N LYS A 307 -18.78 17.94 2.60
CA LYS A 307 -17.63 17.74 1.71
C LYS A 307 -18.01 16.75 0.61
N PRO A 308 -17.70 17.04 -0.64
CA PRO A 308 -17.89 16.06 -1.70
C PRO A 308 -17.09 14.80 -1.39
N GLY A 309 -17.68 13.64 -1.62
CA GLY A 309 -16.98 12.37 -1.50
C GLY A 309 -15.91 12.19 -2.60
N TYR A 310 -15.16 11.11 -2.50
CA TYR A 310 -14.15 10.77 -3.49
C TYR A 310 -14.77 10.42 -4.84
N GLN A 311 -14.17 10.91 -5.91
CA GLN A 311 -14.64 10.84 -7.28
C GLN A 311 -13.65 10.07 -8.15
N ILE A 312 -14.13 9.40 -9.20
CA ILE A 312 -13.31 8.53 -10.05
C ILE A 312 -12.80 9.22 -11.34
N GLY A 313 -13.15 10.47 -11.57
CA GLY A 313 -12.76 11.22 -12.76
C GLY A 313 -13.69 11.04 -13.95
N LEU A 314 -14.84 10.37 -13.81
CA LEU A 314 -15.87 10.24 -14.84
C LEU A 314 -16.92 11.33 -14.69
N LYS A 315 -16.78 12.40 -15.49
CA LYS A 315 -17.56 13.66 -15.40
C LYS A 315 -19.06 13.49 -15.17
N ASN A 316 -19.71 12.54 -15.83
CA ASN A 316 -21.18 12.35 -15.68
C ASN A 316 -21.52 11.48 -14.49
N PHE A 317 -20.67 10.51 -14.15
CA PHE A 317 -20.84 9.66 -12.98
C PHE A 317 -20.59 10.45 -11.68
N ASP A 318 -19.52 11.23 -11.64
CA ASP A 318 -19.10 12.00 -10.47
C ASP A 318 -20.11 13.09 -10.07
N LYS A 319 -21.05 13.46 -10.97
CA LYS A 319 -22.16 14.38 -10.65
C LYS A 319 -23.24 13.75 -9.79
N ILE A 320 -23.39 12.43 -9.86
CA ILE A 320 -24.48 11.69 -9.24
C ILE A 320 -24.01 10.72 -8.16
N PHE A 321 -22.72 10.41 -8.14
CA PHE A 321 -22.18 9.43 -7.22
C PHE A 321 -20.76 9.82 -6.75
N SER A 322 -20.56 9.75 -5.46
CA SER A 322 -19.24 9.87 -4.81
C SER A 322 -19.20 8.92 -3.63
N THR A 323 -18.01 8.60 -3.17
CA THR A 323 -17.80 7.61 -2.12
C THR A 323 -17.03 8.17 -0.95
N TYR A 324 -17.08 7.50 0.18
CA TYR A 324 -16.29 7.79 1.36
C TYR A 324 -15.55 6.52 1.79
N THR A 325 -14.44 6.67 2.48
CA THR A 325 -13.81 5.55 3.20
C THR A 325 -14.62 5.19 4.44
N GLY A 326 -14.31 4.07 5.07
CA GLY A 326 -15.06 3.60 6.24
C GLY A 326 -16.41 2.95 5.91
N GLN A 327 -16.70 2.69 4.64
CA GLN A 327 -17.96 2.07 4.17
C GLN A 327 -17.72 0.97 3.14
N PHE A 328 -18.73 0.18 2.86
CA PHE A 328 -18.72 -0.75 1.74
C PHE A 328 -19.79 -0.41 0.69
N ILE A 329 -19.56 -0.84 -0.54
CA ILE A 329 -20.46 -0.66 -1.68
C ILE A 329 -20.72 -2.03 -2.29
N THR A 330 -21.99 -2.40 -2.41
CA THR A 330 -22.41 -3.60 -3.13
C THR A 330 -22.66 -3.29 -4.60
N VAL A 331 -21.98 -4.01 -5.48
CA VAL A 331 -22.16 -3.94 -6.93
C VAL A 331 -22.82 -5.23 -7.40
N THR A 332 -24.03 -5.11 -7.93
CA THR A 332 -24.79 -6.29 -8.40
C THR A 332 -25.24 -6.11 -9.84
N GLY A 333 -25.69 -7.19 -10.44
CA GLY A 333 -26.21 -7.26 -11.81
C GLY A 333 -26.19 -8.70 -12.35
N ILE A 334 -26.84 -8.92 -13.47
CA ILE A 334 -26.87 -10.23 -14.12
C ILE A 334 -25.45 -10.70 -14.52
N PRO A 335 -25.22 -12.01 -14.71
CA PRO A 335 -23.96 -12.51 -15.22
C PRO A 335 -23.53 -11.79 -16.51
N SER A 336 -22.23 -11.54 -16.65
CA SER A 336 -21.64 -10.85 -17.82
C SER A 336 -22.08 -9.39 -18.04
N SER A 337 -22.68 -8.73 -17.04
CA SER A 337 -23.08 -7.31 -17.12
C SER A 337 -21.92 -6.30 -16.88
N GLY A 338 -20.69 -6.78 -16.70
CA GLY A 338 -19.53 -5.91 -16.53
C GLY A 338 -19.27 -5.43 -15.10
N LYS A 339 -19.86 -6.08 -14.07
CA LYS A 339 -19.70 -5.68 -12.65
C LYS A 339 -18.23 -5.54 -12.23
N SER A 340 -17.44 -6.58 -12.41
CA SER A 340 -16.01 -6.59 -12.06
C SER A 340 -15.23 -5.54 -12.85
N ASP A 341 -15.56 -5.35 -14.15
CA ASP A 341 -14.93 -4.36 -14.99
C ASP A 341 -15.25 -2.92 -14.56
N PHE A 342 -16.48 -2.70 -14.09
CA PHE A 342 -16.89 -1.42 -13.51
C PHE A 342 -16.18 -1.14 -12.19
N VAL A 343 -16.04 -2.14 -11.30
CA VAL A 343 -15.26 -2.00 -10.06
C VAL A 343 -13.80 -1.71 -10.38
N ASP A 344 -13.20 -2.41 -11.34
CA ASP A 344 -11.84 -2.11 -11.83
C ASP A 344 -11.72 -0.67 -12.31
N GLN A 345 -12.74 -0.14 -13.02
CA GLN A 345 -12.74 1.26 -13.44
C GLN A 345 -12.79 2.23 -12.27
N MET A 346 -13.59 1.93 -11.25
CA MET A 346 -13.69 2.76 -10.05
C MET A 346 -12.35 2.81 -9.30
N VAL A 347 -11.72 1.66 -9.02
CA VAL A 347 -10.45 1.64 -8.28
C VAL A 347 -9.30 2.26 -9.06
N VAL A 348 -9.29 2.14 -10.40
CA VAL A 348 -8.33 2.85 -11.26
C VAL A 348 -8.56 4.37 -11.16
N GLY A 349 -9.81 4.82 -11.15
CA GLY A 349 -10.14 6.22 -10.94
C GLY A 349 -9.65 6.76 -9.61
N TYR A 350 -9.85 6.02 -8.50
CA TYR A 350 -9.31 6.41 -7.20
C TYR A 350 -7.79 6.39 -7.16
N ASN A 351 -7.15 5.43 -7.80
CA ASN A 351 -5.69 5.40 -7.89
C ASN A 351 -5.16 6.62 -8.64
N ASN A 352 -5.76 6.96 -9.80
CA ASN A 352 -5.34 8.10 -10.60
C ASN A 352 -5.55 9.45 -9.90
N ASN A 353 -6.67 9.61 -9.19
CA ASN A 353 -7.04 10.88 -8.58
C ASN A 353 -6.41 11.09 -7.20
N TYR A 354 -6.21 10.00 -6.43
CA TYR A 354 -5.85 10.08 -5.00
C TYR A 354 -4.68 9.17 -4.63
N GLY A 355 -4.09 8.41 -5.56
CA GLY A 355 -3.01 7.47 -5.29
C GLY A 355 -3.44 6.27 -4.43
N TRP A 356 -4.72 5.94 -4.35
CA TRP A 356 -5.22 4.86 -3.52
C TRP A 356 -4.72 3.51 -4.01
N LYS A 357 -4.19 2.73 -3.10
CA LYS A 357 -3.79 1.34 -3.33
C LYS A 357 -4.96 0.40 -3.07
N THR A 358 -5.07 -0.66 -3.86
CA THR A 358 -6.21 -1.60 -3.83
C THR A 358 -5.75 -3.03 -3.61
N ALA A 359 -6.44 -3.76 -2.72
CA ALA A 359 -6.32 -5.21 -2.62
C ALA A 359 -7.54 -5.91 -3.23
N TYR A 360 -7.29 -7.02 -3.91
CA TYR A 360 -8.32 -7.86 -4.52
C TYR A 360 -8.33 -9.25 -3.90
N ALA A 361 -9.47 -9.67 -3.38
CA ALA A 361 -9.80 -11.07 -3.14
C ALA A 361 -10.78 -11.50 -4.24
N SER A 362 -10.23 -12.02 -5.35
CA SER A 362 -11.01 -12.27 -6.57
C SER A 362 -10.73 -13.66 -7.13
N PRO A 363 -11.35 -14.71 -6.55
CA PRO A 363 -11.17 -16.09 -7.01
C PRO A 363 -11.66 -16.36 -8.45
N GLU A 364 -12.45 -15.47 -9.04
CA GLU A 364 -12.91 -15.60 -10.44
C GLU A 364 -11.97 -14.92 -11.45
N ASN A 365 -11.19 -13.93 -11.02
CA ASN A 365 -10.24 -13.22 -11.88
C ASN A 365 -8.85 -13.90 -11.87
N GLN A 366 -8.84 -15.19 -12.17
CA GLN A 366 -7.64 -15.98 -12.28
C GLN A 366 -7.33 -16.31 -13.75
N PRO A 367 -6.07 -16.46 -14.13
CA PRO A 367 -4.87 -16.21 -13.32
C PRO A 367 -4.59 -14.71 -13.12
N VAL A 368 -3.90 -14.37 -12.04
CA VAL A 368 -3.61 -12.98 -11.59
C VAL A 368 -3.05 -12.09 -12.70
N TYR A 369 -2.19 -12.62 -13.58
CA TYR A 369 -1.58 -11.80 -14.65
C TYR A 369 -2.62 -11.27 -15.65
N LEU A 370 -3.74 -11.98 -15.88
CA LEU A 370 -4.83 -11.49 -16.75
C LEU A 370 -5.54 -10.30 -16.09
N HIS A 371 -5.79 -10.38 -14.79
CA HIS A 371 -6.38 -9.27 -14.06
C HIS A 371 -5.43 -8.05 -14.00
N ALA A 372 -4.16 -8.28 -13.71
CA ALA A 372 -3.14 -7.24 -13.78
C ALA A 372 -3.10 -6.57 -15.16
N HIS A 373 -3.15 -7.35 -16.24
CA HIS A 373 -3.21 -6.82 -17.61
C HIS A 373 -4.47 -5.98 -17.88
N LYS A 374 -5.65 -6.36 -17.34
CA LYS A 374 -6.87 -5.54 -17.44
C LYS A 374 -6.67 -4.18 -16.76
N LEU A 375 -6.08 -4.15 -15.57
CA LEU A 375 -5.78 -2.92 -14.85
C LEU A 375 -4.77 -2.04 -15.61
N MET A 376 -3.72 -2.64 -16.16
CA MET A 376 -2.79 -1.92 -17.05
C MET A 376 -3.54 -1.22 -18.19
N ARG A 377 -4.44 -1.91 -18.88
CA ARG A 377 -5.23 -1.35 -19.99
C ARG A 377 -6.14 -0.21 -19.58
N LYS A 378 -6.58 -0.15 -18.33
CA LYS A 378 -7.39 0.97 -17.82
C LYS A 378 -6.56 2.20 -17.47
N HIS A 379 -5.29 2.00 -17.11
CA HIS A 379 -4.37 3.09 -16.84
C HIS A 379 -3.74 3.70 -18.09
N TRP A 380 -3.43 2.87 -19.09
CA TRP A 380 -2.68 3.28 -20.26
C TRP A 380 -3.42 2.93 -21.56
N GLN A 381 -3.61 3.93 -22.41
CA GLN A 381 -4.12 3.71 -23.78
C GLN A 381 -3.07 3.05 -24.67
N ASP A 382 -1.81 3.47 -24.50
CA ASP A 382 -0.66 2.93 -25.23
C ASP A 382 0.04 1.86 -24.40
N MET A 383 -0.48 0.64 -24.49
CA MET A 383 0.05 -0.51 -23.76
C MET A 383 1.44 -0.92 -24.29
N PRO A 384 2.35 -1.38 -23.39
CA PRO A 384 3.57 -2.03 -23.81
C PRO A 384 3.27 -3.23 -24.71
N ASN A 385 4.01 -3.34 -25.80
CA ASN A 385 3.97 -4.49 -26.71
C ASN A 385 5.15 -5.44 -26.47
N VAL A 386 5.27 -6.50 -27.26
CA VAL A 386 6.35 -7.50 -27.11
C VAL A 386 7.74 -6.85 -27.22
N GLY A 387 7.91 -5.82 -28.05
CA GLY A 387 9.19 -5.10 -28.19
C GLY A 387 9.52 -4.19 -27.02
N ASP A 388 8.54 -3.90 -26.15
CA ASP A 388 8.73 -3.06 -24.98
C ASP A 388 9.15 -3.88 -23.74
N ILE A 389 9.09 -5.21 -23.78
CA ILE A 389 9.43 -6.07 -22.64
C ILE A 389 10.88 -5.84 -22.22
N GLY A 390 11.05 -5.39 -20.97
CA GLY A 390 12.37 -5.11 -20.38
C GLY A 390 12.88 -3.68 -20.56
N ASN A 391 12.20 -2.83 -21.36
CA ASN A 391 12.55 -1.41 -21.47
C ASN A 391 11.87 -0.52 -20.40
N ASP A 392 12.16 0.77 -20.40
CA ASP A 392 11.66 1.73 -19.43
C ASP A 392 10.13 1.80 -19.38
N LYS A 393 9.46 1.70 -20.54
CA LYS A 393 7.99 1.71 -20.64
C LYS A 393 7.40 0.50 -19.93
N TRP A 394 7.95 -0.69 -20.16
CA TRP A 394 7.54 -1.91 -19.48
C TRP A 394 7.76 -1.80 -17.96
N GLN A 395 8.94 -1.33 -17.55
CA GLN A 395 9.27 -1.14 -16.14
C GLN A 395 8.30 -0.15 -15.46
N GLN A 396 8.01 0.97 -16.11
CA GLN A 396 7.08 1.98 -15.58
C GLN A 396 5.69 1.38 -15.33
N VAL A 397 5.14 0.67 -16.33
CA VAL A 397 3.78 0.10 -16.25
C VAL A 397 3.70 -1.02 -15.22
N THR A 398 4.67 -1.93 -15.21
CA THR A 398 4.70 -3.05 -14.27
C THR A 398 4.96 -2.60 -12.84
N ASN A 399 5.86 -1.65 -12.62
CA ASN A 399 6.12 -1.10 -11.31
C ASN A 399 4.88 -0.39 -10.75
N HIS A 400 4.18 0.38 -11.56
CA HIS A 400 2.94 1.03 -11.12
C HIS A 400 1.91 0.02 -10.63
N VAL A 401 1.69 -1.07 -11.37
CA VAL A 401 0.73 -2.11 -10.94
C VAL A 401 1.21 -2.83 -9.68
N ASN A 402 2.49 -3.16 -9.59
CA ASN A 402 3.08 -3.81 -8.41
C ASN A 402 2.96 -2.94 -7.14
N ASP A 403 3.11 -1.63 -7.29
CA ASP A 403 3.08 -0.70 -6.17
C ASP A 403 1.66 -0.39 -5.67
N ASN A 404 0.64 -0.57 -6.52
CA ASN A 404 -0.71 -0.09 -6.24
C ASN A 404 -1.78 -1.18 -6.15
N TYR A 405 -1.53 -2.39 -6.69
CA TYR A 405 -2.54 -3.46 -6.72
C TYR A 405 -2.00 -4.75 -6.13
N PHE A 406 -2.70 -5.27 -5.12
CA PHE A 406 -2.31 -6.46 -4.37
C PHE A 406 -3.37 -7.54 -4.54
N PHE A 407 -2.98 -8.72 -4.99
CA PHE A 407 -3.88 -9.83 -5.25
C PHE A 407 -3.76 -10.85 -4.10
N ILE A 408 -4.83 -10.96 -3.32
CA ILE A 408 -4.95 -11.98 -2.28
C ILE A 408 -5.29 -13.29 -2.99
N ASP A 409 -4.33 -14.20 -3.06
CA ASP A 409 -4.47 -15.51 -3.69
C ASP A 409 -4.34 -16.59 -2.61
N MET A 410 -5.38 -17.41 -2.46
CA MET A 410 -5.53 -18.38 -1.38
C MET A 410 -6.18 -19.65 -1.91
N ASP A 411 -5.79 -20.81 -1.40
CA ASP A 411 -6.43 -22.10 -1.74
C ASP A 411 -7.89 -22.14 -1.31
N LYS A 412 -8.20 -21.52 -0.16
CA LYS A 412 -9.56 -21.40 0.37
C LYS A 412 -9.81 -19.96 0.82
N TYR A 413 -10.87 -19.39 0.30
CA TYR A 413 -11.29 -18.03 0.65
C TYR A 413 -12.34 -18.08 1.76
N SER A 414 -11.97 -17.72 2.99
CA SER A 414 -12.94 -17.35 4.03
C SER A 414 -12.93 -15.84 4.24
N LEU A 415 -14.06 -15.26 4.65
CA LEU A 415 -14.12 -13.82 4.91
C LEU A 415 -13.08 -13.41 5.96
N GLU A 416 -12.98 -14.16 7.04
CA GLU A 416 -12.05 -13.87 8.13
C GLU A 416 -10.60 -13.84 7.65
N SER A 417 -10.18 -14.84 6.85
CA SER A 417 -8.82 -14.87 6.31
C SER A 417 -8.56 -13.75 5.32
N VAL A 418 -9.55 -13.37 4.49
CA VAL A 418 -9.43 -12.24 3.56
C VAL A 418 -9.33 -10.91 4.33
N LEU A 419 -10.18 -10.68 5.32
CA LEU A 419 -10.12 -9.45 6.14
C LEU A 419 -8.82 -9.37 6.95
N ARG A 420 -8.30 -10.48 7.48
CA ARG A 420 -7.00 -10.52 8.13
C ARG A 420 -5.86 -10.12 7.17
N LYS A 421 -5.85 -10.66 5.93
CA LYS A 421 -4.89 -10.26 4.89
C LYS A 421 -5.09 -8.81 4.46
N GLY A 422 -6.33 -8.35 4.38
CA GLY A 422 -6.67 -6.95 4.15
C GLY A 422 -6.07 -6.04 5.23
N ALA A 423 -6.23 -6.38 6.50
CA ALA A 423 -5.65 -5.64 7.63
C ALA A 423 -4.11 -5.61 7.58
N GLU A 424 -3.48 -6.74 7.23
CA GLU A 424 -2.03 -6.79 7.01
C GLU A 424 -1.61 -5.86 5.86
N LEU A 425 -2.34 -5.85 4.75
CA LEU A 425 -2.07 -4.96 3.61
C LEU A 425 -2.34 -3.49 3.93
N VAL A 426 -3.32 -3.18 4.80
CA VAL A 426 -3.49 -1.82 5.32
C VAL A 426 -2.25 -1.39 6.07
N LYS A 427 -1.79 -2.20 7.04
CA LYS A 427 -0.62 -1.88 7.88
C LYS A 427 0.66 -1.76 7.04
N ARG A 428 0.94 -2.75 6.18
CA ARG A 428 2.21 -2.85 5.45
C ARG A 428 2.26 -2.07 4.13
N LYS A 429 1.12 -1.85 3.47
CA LYS A 429 1.05 -1.25 2.12
C LYS A 429 0.15 -0.03 2.02
N GLY A 430 -0.62 0.26 3.07
CA GLY A 430 -1.50 1.42 3.10
C GLY A 430 -2.69 1.34 2.15
N ILE A 431 -3.23 0.15 1.85
CA ILE A 431 -4.39 0.05 0.95
C ILE A 431 -5.57 0.89 1.47
N LYS A 432 -6.28 1.53 0.55
CA LYS A 432 -7.51 2.29 0.80
C LYS A 432 -8.74 1.62 0.19
N CYS A 433 -8.57 0.66 -0.71
CA CYS A 433 -9.64 -0.14 -1.29
C CYS A 433 -9.42 -1.64 -1.06
N LEU A 434 -10.51 -2.36 -0.78
CA LEU A 434 -10.57 -3.82 -0.77
C LEU A 434 -11.70 -4.25 -1.70
N VAL A 435 -11.44 -5.19 -2.60
CA VAL A 435 -12.44 -5.74 -3.52
C VAL A 435 -12.67 -7.21 -3.21
N LEU A 436 -13.93 -7.57 -2.98
CA LEU A 436 -14.42 -8.93 -2.75
C LEU A 436 -15.24 -9.36 -4.00
N ASP A 437 -14.68 -10.18 -4.88
CA ASP A 437 -15.27 -10.48 -6.19
C ASP A 437 -15.13 -11.98 -6.57
N PRO A 438 -16.21 -12.75 -6.51
CA PRO A 438 -17.52 -12.39 -5.98
C PRO A 438 -17.72 -12.82 -4.51
N PHE A 439 -18.66 -12.17 -3.86
CA PHE A 439 -19.11 -12.46 -2.50
C PHE A 439 -19.42 -13.93 -2.22
N ASN A 440 -20.11 -14.60 -3.12
CA ASN A 440 -20.58 -15.97 -2.95
C ASN A 440 -19.45 -17.03 -2.96
N LYS A 441 -18.24 -16.68 -3.38
CA LYS A 441 -17.05 -17.55 -3.33
C LYS A 441 -16.13 -17.28 -2.12
N ILE A 442 -16.41 -16.22 -1.37
CA ILE A 442 -15.67 -15.86 -0.17
C ILE A 442 -16.56 -16.19 1.03
N ARG A 443 -16.59 -17.49 1.43
CA ARG A 443 -17.46 -17.97 2.51
C ARG A 443 -16.67 -18.65 3.60
N ASP A 444 -17.13 -18.51 4.82
CA ASP A 444 -16.66 -19.33 5.94
C ASP A 444 -17.18 -20.76 5.76
N VAL A 445 -16.27 -21.71 5.65
CA VAL A 445 -16.56 -23.12 5.27
C VAL A 445 -17.49 -23.85 6.27
N ASP A 446 -17.52 -23.36 7.51
CA ASP A 446 -18.27 -23.98 8.62
C ASP A 446 -19.67 -23.38 8.84
N ALA A 447 -20.10 -22.44 7.99
CA ALA A 447 -21.42 -21.83 8.10
C ALA A 447 -22.51 -22.85 7.68
N LYS A 448 -22.80 -23.82 8.53
CA LYS A 448 -24.05 -24.60 8.55
C LYS A 448 -25.16 -23.71 9.10
N SER A 449 -25.47 -22.64 8.43
CA SER A 449 -26.60 -21.80 8.82
C SER A 449 -27.75 -22.15 7.91
N ASP A 450 -28.79 -22.78 8.47
CA ASP A 450 -30.08 -22.92 7.80
C ASP A 450 -30.75 -21.56 7.58
N ASP A 451 -30.18 -20.47 8.17
CA ASP A 451 -30.63 -19.09 8.04
C ASP A 451 -29.62 -18.25 7.23
N VAL A 452 -29.85 -18.19 5.93
CA VAL A 452 -29.04 -17.42 4.97
C VAL A 452 -29.04 -15.93 5.31
N ASN A 453 -30.16 -15.40 5.84
CA ASN A 453 -30.29 -13.97 6.17
C ASN A 453 -29.37 -13.61 7.33
N ARG A 454 -29.34 -14.43 8.38
CA ARG A 454 -28.47 -14.21 9.54
C ARG A 454 -27.00 -14.27 9.14
N TYR A 455 -26.61 -15.25 8.33
CA TYR A 455 -25.27 -15.35 7.81
C TYR A 455 -24.86 -14.09 7.02
N THR A 456 -25.75 -13.61 6.14
CA THR A 456 -25.48 -12.39 5.35
C THR A 456 -25.34 -11.16 6.23
N MET A 457 -26.18 -11.02 7.25
CA MET A 457 -26.08 -9.91 8.20
C MET A 457 -24.75 -9.94 8.98
N ASP A 458 -24.35 -11.10 9.50
CA ASP A 458 -23.07 -11.27 10.21
C ASP A 458 -21.86 -11.00 9.29
N TYR A 459 -21.96 -11.43 8.04
CA TYR A 459 -20.94 -11.19 7.01
C TYR A 459 -20.77 -9.68 6.73
N LEU A 460 -21.87 -8.97 6.49
CA LEU A 460 -21.84 -7.54 6.23
C LEU A 460 -21.38 -6.73 7.44
N ALA A 461 -21.79 -7.14 8.65
CA ALA A 461 -21.34 -6.50 9.89
C ALA A 461 -19.81 -6.62 10.08
N LYS A 462 -19.20 -7.76 9.77
CA LYS A 462 -17.74 -7.94 9.80
C LYS A 462 -17.03 -7.02 8.81
N ILE A 463 -17.59 -6.87 7.59
CA ILE A 463 -17.02 -5.97 6.58
C ILE A 463 -17.17 -4.51 7.03
N GLU A 464 -18.33 -4.12 7.53
CA GLU A 464 -18.56 -2.77 8.03
C GLU A 464 -17.57 -2.40 9.16
N ALA A 465 -17.39 -3.31 10.12
CA ALA A 465 -16.42 -3.12 11.20
C ALA A 465 -14.99 -2.98 10.66
N PHE A 466 -14.61 -3.79 9.65
CA PHE A 466 -13.32 -3.67 8.99
C PHE A 466 -13.15 -2.31 8.30
N CYS A 467 -14.16 -1.88 7.52
CA CYS A 467 -14.14 -0.60 6.82
C CYS A 467 -13.93 0.57 7.78
N LYS A 468 -14.71 0.60 8.88
CA LYS A 468 -14.63 1.65 9.91
C LYS A 468 -13.29 1.64 10.64
N LYS A 469 -12.83 0.44 11.07
CA LYS A 469 -11.57 0.29 11.81
C LYS A 469 -10.36 0.76 11.02
N TYR A 470 -10.31 0.44 9.73
CA TYR A 470 -9.13 0.69 8.89
C TYR A 470 -9.30 1.85 7.91
N ASP A 471 -10.43 2.55 7.96
CA ASP A 471 -10.77 3.64 7.03
C ASP A 471 -10.56 3.24 5.57
N VAL A 472 -11.15 2.10 5.19
CA VAL A 472 -11.05 1.48 3.87
C VAL A 472 -12.41 1.50 3.18
N LEU A 473 -12.43 1.74 1.87
CA LEU A 473 -13.59 1.49 1.02
C LEU A 473 -13.58 0.04 0.55
N THR A 474 -14.64 -0.72 0.84
CA THR A 474 -14.75 -2.12 0.38
C THR A 474 -15.80 -2.26 -0.71
N PHE A 475 -15.45 -2.88 -1.83
CA PHE A 475 -16.39 -3.29 -2.87
C PHE A 475 -16.78 -4.76 -2.71
N ILE A 476 -18.08 -5.02 -2.71
CA ILE A 476 -18.65 -6.37 -2.69
C ILE A 476 -19.33 -6.61 -4.03
N VAL A 477 -18.79 -7.49 -4.86
CA VAL A 477 -19.45 -7.90 -6.09
C VAL A 477 -20.36 -9.08 -5.78
N ALA A 478 -21.67 -8.87 -5.90
CA ALA A 478 -22.67 -9.86 -5.61
C ALA A 478 -23.41 -10.30 -6.87
N HIS A 479 -23.66 -11.62 -6.99
CA HIS A 479 -24.57 -12.13 -7.97
C HIS A 479 -26.00 -12.11 -7.41
N PRO A 480 -26.99 -11.62 -8.17
CA PRO A 480 -28.37 -11.67 -7.70
C PRO A 480 -28.84 -13.11 -7.54
N THR A 481 -29.84 -13.33 -6.71
CA THR A 481 -30.56 -14.60 -6.61
C THR A 481 -31.11 -14.99 -7.98
N LYS A 482 -31.48 -16.29 -8.18
CA LYS A 482 -32.04 -16.74 -9.44
C LYS A 482 -33.23 -15.86 -9.86
N MET A 483 -33.04 -15.15 -10.96
CA MET A 483 -34.06 -14.31 -11.54
C MET A 483 -34.87 -15.11 -12.54
N TYR A 484 -36.19 -15.01 -12.42
CA TYR A 484 -37.11 -15.66 -13.36
C TYR A 484 -37.29 -14.73 -14.56
N LYS A 485 -37.53 -15.34 -15.73
CA LYS A 485 -37.99 -14.58 -16.90
C LYS A 485 -39.44 -14.19 -16.67
N GLY A 486 -39.73 -12.93 -16.88
CA GLY A 486 -41.10 -12.43 -16.93
C GLY A 486 -41.89 -13.05 -18.04
N ASN A 487 -43.20 -12.80 -18.08
CA ASN A 487 -44.11 -13.32 -19.14
C ASN A 487 -43.75 -12.82 -20.55
N ASP A 488 -42.94 -11.75 -20.63
CA ASP A 488 -42.38 -11.18 -21.86
C ASP A 488 -41.06 -11.87 -22.31
N GLY A 489 -40.60 -12.89 -21.56
CA GLY A 489 -39.36 -13.60 -21.80
C GLY A 489 -38.09 -12.83 -21.41
N LYS A 490 -38.19 -11.61 -20.88
CA LYS A 490 -37.07 -10.82 -20.41
C LYS A 490 -36.78 -11.11 -18.94
N ILE A 491 -35.49 -11.04 -18.57
CA ILE A 491 -35.06 -11.06 -17.17
C ILE A 491 -35.25 -9.64 -16.65
N GLU A 492 -36.01 -9.49 -15.58
CA GLU A 492 -36.17 -8.19 -14.91
C GLU A 492 -34.82 -7.70 -14.34
N GLU A 493 -34.66 -6.38 -14.25
CA GLU A 493 -33.47 -5.81 -13.62
C GLU A 493 -33.44 -6.18 -12.11
N PRO A 494 -32.28 -6.56 -11.55
CA PRO A 494 -32.19 -6.86 -10.13
C PRO A 494 -32.58 -5.65 -9.27
N THR A 495 -33.47 -5.89 -8.34
CA THR A 495 -33.86 -4.93 -7.31
C THR A 495 -33.06 -5.21 -6.02
N MET A 496 -33.18 -4.34 -5.02
CA MET A 496 -32.58 -4.57 -3.69
C MET A 496 -33.06 -5.85 -3.00
N TYR A 497 -34.20 -6.41 -3.42
CA TYR A 497 -34.75 -7.68 -2.90
C TYR A 497 -34.12 -8.92 -3.55
N ASN A 498 -33.31 -8.75 -4.59
CA ASN A 498 -32.69 -9.84 -5.33
C ASN A 498 -31.20 -10.04 -5.00
N ILE A 499 -30.70 -9.24 -4.07
CA ILE A 499 -29.27 -9.22 -3.69
C ILE A 499 -29.02 -10.06 -2.46
#